data_a5bee4a5a73b0c67308ed4e674ca0995
#
_entry.id   a5bee4a5a73b0c67308ed4e674ca0995
#
_cell.length_a   1.000
_cell.length_b   1.000
_cell.length_c   1.000
_cell.angle_alpha   90.00
_cell.angle_beta   90.00
_cell.angle_gamma   90.00
#
_symmetry.space_group_name_H-M   'P 1'
#
loop_
_entity.id
_entity.type
_entity.pdbx_description
1 polymer ?
#
loop_
_entity_poly.entity_id
_entity_poly.type
_entity_poly.pdbx_seq_one_letter_code
_entity_poly.pdbx_strand_id
1 'polypeptide(L)'
;MLIDAITWTADPAIFSIFGREVRWYGLFFAVGFLVGYAIEERIYKHDNAPAGWCDKAFIYTIIATIIGARLGHCLFYGWEYYSAHPLDILKIWEGGLASHGGTIGILIALYIFSRRVTHRDMLWAVDRLAIPTALVGALIRMGNLMNHEIYGHATSLPWGFRFIENVSVWHTYGAQPIFTEPSHPTQIYEALCYLAVFGLLMYMYWKRRAGDRPGLI
;
A
#
# COMPACT_ATOMS: atom_id res chain seq x y z
N MET A 1 33.57 -19.33 7.55
CA MET A 1 32.60 -18.89 8.55
C MET A 1 31.32 -18.61 7.78
N LEU A 2 30.33 -19.50 7.85
CA LEU A 2 29.03 -19.25 7.22
C LEU A 2 28.40 -18.11 8.02
N ILE A 3 28.13 -16.98 7.38
CA ILE A 3 27.37 -15.91 8.00
C ILE A 3 25.97 -16.48 8.17
N ASP A 4 25.55 -16.67 9.43
CA ASP A 4 24.20 -17.16 9.73
C ASP A 4 23.17 -16.17 9.22
N ALA A 5 22.10 -16.70 8.62
CA ALA A 5 20.98 -15.89 8.18
C ALA A 5 20.40 -15.05 9.32
N ILE A 6 19.86 -13.90 9.01
CA ILE A 6 19.27 -12.99 10.01
C ILE A 6 17.95 -13.58 10.50
N THR A 7 17.87 -13.90 11.79
CA THR A 7 16.60 -14.34 12.40
C THR A 7 15.75 -13.12 12.72
N TRP A 8 14.63 -12.98 12.02
CA TRP A 8 13.69 -11.86 12.17
C TRP A 8 12.61 -12.22 13.17
N THR A 9 12.56 -11.53 14.31
CA THR A 9 11.64 -11.79 15.43
C THR A 9 10.88 -10.54 15.86
N ALA A 10 10.68 -9.59 14.93
CA ALA A 10 9.93 -8.39 15.23
C ALA A 10 8.47 -8.74 15.57
N ASP A 11 7.94 -8.16 16.65
CA ASP A 11 6.55 -8.30 16.99
C ASP A 11 5.69 -7.49 16.01
N PRO A 12 4.66 -8.08 15.38
CA PRO A 12 3.73 -7.35 14.51
C PRO A 12 2.95 -6.24 15.23
N ALA A 13 2.73 -6.37 16.56
CA ALA A 13 2.08 -5.38 17.38
C ALA A 13 3.09 -4.42 18.02
N ILE A 14 2.70 -3.14 18.14
CA ILE A 14 3.47 -2.10 18.84
C ILE A 14 3.05 -2.08 20.31
N PHE A 15 1.75 -2.07 20.56
CA PHE A 15 1.12 -2.07 21.88
C PHE A 15 -0.37 -2.42 21.75
N SER A 16 -1.03 -2.69 22.89
CA SER A 16 -2.48 -2.93 22.95
C SER A 16 -3.19 -1.82 23.71
N ILE A 17 -4.34 -1.36 23.18
CA ILE A 17 -5.24 -0.41 23.85
C ILE A 17 -6.62 -1.07 23.94
N PHE A 18 -7.18 -1.14 25.15
CA PHE A 18 -8.51 -1.74 25.40
C PHE A 18 -8.68 -3.14 24.77
N GLY A 19 -7.63 -3.97 24.81
CA GLY A 19 -7.65 -5.32 24.25
C GLY A 19 -7.57 -5.39 22.72
N ARG A 20 -7.32 -4.26 22.05
CA ARG A 20 -7.08 -4.20 20.60
C ARG A 20 -5.63 -3.83 20.32
N GLU A 21 -5.01 -4.58 19.44
CA GLU A 21 -3.62 -4.35 19.05
C GLU A 21 -3.50 -3.21 18.04
N VAL A 22 -2.54 -2.33 18.29
CA VAL A 22 -2.04 -1.37 17.31
C VAL A 22 -0.83 -2.02 16.64
N ARG A 23 -0.97 -2.36 15.36
CA ARG A 23 0.05 -3.07 14.58
C ARG A 23 0.86 -2.11 13.72
N TRP A 24 2.13 -2.45 13.51
CA TRP A 24 3.02 -1.71 12.62
C TRP A 24 2.44 -1.51 11.22
N TYR A 25 1.81 -2.55 10.66
CA TYR A 25 1.18 -2.47 9.35
C TYR A 25 0.14 -1.34 9.28
N GLY A 26 -0.75 -1.28 10.25
CA GLY A 26 -1.76 -0.23 10.34
C GLY A 26 -1.15 1.17 10.53
N LEU A 27 -0.07 1.27 11.33
CA LEU A 27 0.64 2.53 11.51
C LEU A 27 1.30 3.00 10.21
N PHE A 28 2.05 2.13 9.52
CA PHE A 28 2.67 2.48 8.23
C PHE A 28 1.63 2.89 7.18
N PHE A 29 0.49 2.20 7.17
CA PHE A 29 -0.63 2.55 6.30
C PHE A 29 -1.17 3.95 6.60
N ALA A 30 -1.46 4.25 7.87
CA ALA A 30 -1.96 5.55 8.30
C ALA A 30 -0.96 6.68 8.03
N VAL A 31 0.32 6.48 8.38
CA VAL A 31 1.40 7.44 8.08
C VAL A 31 1.53 7.64 6.58
N GLY A 32 1.44 6.56 5.79
CA GLY A 32 1.46 6.61 4.33
C GLY A 32 0.38 7.53 3.76
N PHE A 33 -0.86 7.40 4.24
CA PHE A 33 -1.95 8.29 3.83
C PHE A 33 -1.72 9.74 4.23
N LEU A 34 -1.29 9.99 5.46
CA LEU A 34 -1.06 11.36 5.95
C LEU A 34 0.08 12.04 5.17
N VAL A 35 1.20 11.36 5.02
CA VAL A 35 2.36 11.90 4.28
C VAL A 35 2.04 12.00 2.79
N GLY A 36 1.35 10.99 2.24
CA GLY A 36 0.90 11.00 0.85
C GLY A 36 0.00 12.21 0.55
N TYR A 37 -0.98 12.45 1.40
CA TYR A 37 -1.85 13.63 1.30
C TYR A 37 -1.05 14.94 1.37
N ALA A 38 -0.11 15.07 2.32
CA ALA A 38 0.70 16.28 2.46
C ALA A 38 1.59 16.55 1.22
N ILE A 39 2.12 15.49 0.60
CA ILE A 39 2.88 15.59 -0.65
C ILE A 39 1.96 16.03 -1.78
N GLU A 40 0.80 15.40 -1.93
CA GLU A 40 -0.18 15.72 -2.97
C GLU A 40 -0.69 17.15 -2.82
N GLU A 41 -1.02 17.60 -1.61
CA GLU A 41 -1.42 18.97 -1.32
C GLU A 41 -0.36 19.99 -1.74
N ARG A 42 0.93 19.69 -1.47
CA ARG A 42 2.04 20.55 -1.90
C ARG A 42 2.17 20.62 -3.43
N ILE A 43 1.95 19.49 -4.10
CA ILE A 43 1.94 19.41 -5.57
C ILE A 43 0.78 20.22 -6.15
N TYR A 44 -0.43 20.07 -5.61
CA TYR A 44 -1.61 20.84 -6.07
C TYR A 44 -1.44 22.35 -5.85
N LYS A 45 -0.86 22.76 -4.71
CA LYS A 45 -0.54 24.17 -4.43
C LYS A 45 0.49 24.71 -5.42
N HIS A 46 1.53 23.94 -5.74
CA HIS A 46 2.53 24.33 -6.76
C HIS A 46 1.92 24.51 -8.13
N ASP A 47 0.96 23.67 -8.50
CA ASP A 47 0.26 23.73 -9.78
C ASP A 47 -0.82 24.81 -9.83
N ASN A 48 -0.97 25.63 -8.79
CA ASN A 48 -2.04 26.61 -8.62
C ASN A 48 -3.43 26.00 -8.84
N ALA A 49 -3.62 24.75 -8.39
CA ALA A 49 -4.90 24.08 -8.47
C ALA A 49 -5.92 24.76 -7.51
N PRO A 50 -7.19 24.87 -7.90
CA PRO A 50 -8.22 25.45 -7.04
C PRO A 50 -8.31 24.75 -5.69
N ALA A 51 -8.60 25.52 -4.63
CA ALA A 51 -8.79 25.00 -3.29
C ALA A 51 -9.82 23.86 -3.27
N GLY A 52 -9.56 22.83 -2.47
CA GLY A 52 -10.42 21.67 -2.32
C GLY A 52 -10.31 20.61 -3.43
N TRP A 53 -9.49 20.81 -4.46
CA TRP A 53 -9.27 19.75 -5.45
C TRP A 53 -8.48 18.57 -4.86
N CYS A 54 -7.47 18.87 -4.05
CA CYS A 54 -6.69 17.81 -3.37
C CYS A 54 -7.57 16.98 -2.43
N ASP A 55 -8.41 17.64 -1.61
CA ASP A 55 -9.35 16.96 -0.71
C ASP A 55 -10.31 16.05 -1.47
N LYS A 56 -10.86 16.56 -2.58
CA LYS A 56 -11.75 15.77 -3.44
C LYS A 56 -11.01 14.59 -4.06
N ALA A 57 -9.81 14.78 -4.61
CA ALA A 57 -9.00 13.69 -5.16
C ALA A 57 -8.73 12.61 -4.11
N PHE A 58 -8.37 13.03 -2.90
CA PHE A 58 -8.11 12.13 -1.78
C PHE A 58 -9.36 11.32 -1.39
N ILE A 59 -10.53 11.96 -1.26
CA ILE A 59 -11.79 11.29 -0.96
C ILE A 59 -12.18 10.33 -2.09
N TYR A 60 -12.06 10.76 -3.36
CA TYR A 60 -12.36 9.91 -4.51
C TYR A 60 -11.48 8.66 -4.53
N THR A 61 -10.18 8.80 -4.28
CA THR A 61 -9.24 7.68 -4.28
C THR A 61 -9.47 6.73 -3.11
N ILE A 62 -9.72 7.21 -1.88
CA ILE A 62 -10.01 6.34 -0.73
C ILE A 62 -11.27 5.51 -0.96
N ILE A 63 -12.38 6.17 -1.32
CA ILE A 63 -13.66 5.49 -1.55
C ILE A 63 -13.51 4.46 -2.67
N ALA A 64 -12.86 4.84 -3.76
CA ALA A 64 -12.64 3.96 -4.89
C ALA A 64 -11.72 2.77 -4.57
N THR A 65 -10.71 3.00 -3.74
CA THR A 65 -9.81 1.93 -3.28
C THR A 65 -10.61 0.88 -2.50
N ILE A 66 -11.41 1.32 -1.53
CA ILE A 66 -12.19 0.41 -0.68
C ILE A 66 -13.22 -0.36 -1.51
N ILE A 67 -14.02 0.35 -2.29
CA ILE A 67 -15.07 -0.27 -3.13
C ILE A 67 -14.44 -1.18 -4.19
N GLY A 68 -13.43 -0.69 -4.90
CA GLY A 68 -12.77 -1.44 -5.96
C GLY A 68 -12.07 -2.69 -5.43
N ALA A 69 -11.34 -2.58 -4.33
CA ALA A 69 -10.67 -3.73 -3.72
C ALA A 69 -11.66 -4.79 -3.23
N ARG A 70 -12.78 -4.37 -2.63
CA ARG A 70 -13.84 -5.28 -2.18
C ARG A 70 -14.53 -5.96 -3.36
N LEU A 71 -14.96 -5.18 -4.33
CA LEU A 71 -15.60 -5.73 -5.54
C LEU A 71 -14.65 -6.66 -6.31
N GLY A 72 -13.37 -6.26 -6.44
CA GLY A 72 -12.36 -7.11 -7.06
C GLY A 72 -12.21 -8.45 -6.35
N HIS A 73 -12.17 -8.46 -5.02
CA HIS A 73 -12.15 -9.70 -4.26
C HIS A 73 -13.41 -10.56 -4.49
N CYS A 74 -14.58 -9.96 -4.35
CA CYS A 74 -15.84 -10.67 -4.49
C CYS A 74 -16.03 -11.26 -5.89
N LEU A 75 -15.63 -10.53 -6.93
CA LEU A 75 -15.82 -10.96 -8.32
C LEU A 75 -14.78 -12.00 -8.77
N PHE A 76 -13.50 -11.84 -8.36
CA PHE A 76 -12.43 -12.69 -8.88
C PHE A 76 -12.07 -13.86 -7.97
N TYR A 77 -12.29 -13.77 -6.64
CA TYR A 77 -11.87 -14.81 -5.71
C TYR A 77 -13.01 -15.47 -4.94
N GLY A 78 -14.17 -14.82 -4.82
CA GLY A 78 -15.26 -15.32 -4.00
C GLY A 78 -16.62 -15.35 -4.69
N TRP A 79 -16.66 -15.35 -6.02
CA TRP A 79 -17.91 -15.20 -6.78
C TRP A 79 -18.99 -16.23 -6.39
N GLU A 80 -18.63 -17.49 -6.21
CA GLU A 80 -19.58 -18.53 -5.83
C GLU A 80 -20.28 -18.23 -4.50
N TYR A 81 -19.52 -17.75 -3.51
CA TYR A 81 -20.08 -17.39 -2.21
C TYR A 81 -20.89 -16.08 -2.28
N TYR A 82 -20.32 -15.02 -2.86
CA TYR A 82 -20.95 -13.70 -2.84
C TYR A 82 -22.15 -13.59 -3.78
N SER A 83 -22.25 -14.41 -4.82
CA SER A 83 -23.45 -14.51 -5.66
C SER A 83 -24.65 -15.08 -4.89
N ALA A 84 -24.41 -16.01 -3.95
CA ALA A 84 -25.42 -16.55 -3.07
C ALA A 84 -25.72 -15.66 -1.85
N HIS A 85 -24.74 -14.85 -1.42
CA HIS A 85 -24.82 -13.99 -0.22
C HIS A 85 -24.47 -12.54 -0.54
N PRO A 86 -25.23 -11.81 -1.36
CA PRO A 86 -24.86 -10.49 -1.88
C PRO A 86 -24.70 -9.41 -0.80
N LEU A 87 -25.40 -9.54 0.33
CA LEU A 87 -25.24 -8.59 1.46
C LEU A 87 -23.88 -8.70 2.14
N ASP A 88 -23.21 -9.82 2.04
CA ASP A 88 -21.87 -10.02 2.61
C ASP A 88 -20.79 -9.25 1.85
N ILE A 89 -21.07 -8.77 0.64
CA ILE A 89 -20.21 -7.83 -0.10
C ILE A 89 -19.95 -6.55 0.73
N LEU A 90 -20.93 -6.11 1.51
CA LEU A 90 -20.83 -4.90 2.33
C LEU A 90 -19.97 -5.08 3.59
N LYS A 91 -19.68 -6.32 3.99
CA LYS A 91 -18.91 -6.62 5.20
C LYS A 91 -17.39 -6.47 4.96
N ILE A 92 -16.94 -5.23 4.70
CA ILE A 92 -15.53 -4.92 4.41
C ILE A 92 -14.59 -5.20 5.61
N TRP A 93 -15.14 -5.26 6.81
CA TRP A 93 -14.39 -5.53 8.05
C TRP A 93 -14.00 -7.01 8.24
N GLU A 94 -14.57 -7.91 7.46
CA GLU A 94 -14.20 -9.33 7.46
C GLU A 94 -12.98 -9.64 6.58
N GLY A 95 -12.39 -8.60 5.96
CA GLY A 95 -11.27 -8.75 5.05
C GLY A 95 -11.74 -8.99 3.61
N GLY A 96 -10.92 -9.67 2.81
CA GLY A 96 -11.24 -9.92 1.39
C GLY A 96 -11.16 -8.66 0.55
N LEU A 97 -9.95 -8.13 0.39
CA LEU A 97 -9.64 -6.96 -0.43
C LEU A 97 -8.59 -7.36 -1.47
N ALA A 98 -8.84 -7.03 -2.74
CA ALA A 98 -7.94 -7.34 -3.85
C ALA A 98 -7.30 -6.05 -4.39
N SER A 99 -5.98 -5.99 -4.41
CA SER A 99 -5.22 -4.79 -4.83
C SER A 99 -5.51 -4.38 -6.28
N HIS A 100 -5.63 -5.34 -7.21
CA HIS A 100 -5.97 -5.03 -8.60
C HIS A 100 -7.35 -4.41 -8.74
N GLY A 101 -8.34 -4.84 -7.94
CA GLY A 101 -9.66 -4.21 -7.89
C GLY A 101 -9.59 -2.78 -7.37
N GLY A 102 -8.77 -2.53 -6.34
CA GLY A 102 -8.47 -1.19 -5.85
C GLY A 102 -7.85 -0.29 -6.92
N THR A 103 -6.88 -0.80 -7.67
CA THR A 103 -6.23 -0.07 -8.78
C THR A 103 -7.23 0.32 -9.86
N ILE A 104 -8.07 -0.61 -10.30
CA ILE A 104 -9.14 -0.34 -11.28
C ILE A 104 -10.09 0.74 -10.74
N GLY A 105 -10.50 0.61 -9.47
CA GLY A 105 -11.36 1.59 -8.80
C GLY A 105 -10.75 2.99 -8.81
N ILE A 106 -9.48 3.13 -8.45
CA ILE A 106 -8.75 4.40 -8.47
C ILE A 106 -8.72 4.99 -9.87
N LEU A 107 -8.42 4.23 -10.91
CA LEU A 107 -8.40 4.73 -12.28
C LEU A 107 -9.77 5.25 -12.72
N ILE A 108 -10.85 4.54 -12.36
CA ILE A 108 -12.22 5.00 -12.62
C ILE A 108 -12.51 6.30 -11.86
N ALA A 109 -12.11 6.37 -10.58
CA ALA A 109 -12.31 7.57 -9.76
C ALA A 109 -11.55 8.78 -10.32
N LEU A 110 -10.31 8.60 -10.74
CA LEU A 110 -9.53 9.68 -11.37
C LEU A 110 -10.12 10.13 -12.71
N TYR A 111 -10.68 9.19 -13.49
CA TYR A 111 -11.43 9.54 -14.68
C TYR A 111 -12.67 10.41 -14.37
N ILE A 112 -13.46 10.01 -13.36
CA ILE A 112 -14.63 10.77 -12.92
C ILE A 112 -14.19 12.13 -12.35
N PHE A 113 -13.13 12.17 -11.55
CA PHE A 113 -12.55 13.40 -10.99
C PHE A 113 -12.10 14.35 -12.09
N SER A 114 -11.42 13.83 -13.11
CA SER A 114 -11.03 14.58 -14.31
C SER A 114 -12.24 15.21 -15.01
N ARG A 115 -13.31 14.45 -15.23
CA ARG A 115 -14.49 14.91 -15.97
C ARG A 115 -15.41 15.83 -15.18
N ARG A 116 -15.52 15.62 -13.86
CA ARG A 116 -16.52 16.30 -13.02
C ARG A 116 -15.95 17.45 -12.19
N VAL A 117 -14.66 17.41 -11.89
CA VAL A 117 -14.04 18.36 -10.94
C VAL A 117 -13.00 19.24 -11.64
N THR A 118 -11.99 18.62 -12.27
CA THR A 118 -10.86 19.39 -12.79
C THR A 118 -11.06 19.87 -14.22
N HIS A 119 -11.82 19.14 -15.02
CA HIS A 119 -11.95 19.33 -16.48
C HIS A 119 -10.59 19.32 -17.20
N ARG A 120 -9.57 18.70 -16.58
CA ARG A 120 -8.23 18.46 -17.14
C ARG A 120 -8.10 17.04 -17.66
N ASP A 121 -7.01 16.75 -18.35
CA ASP A 121 -6.67 15.38 -18.74
C ASP A 121 -6.58 14.49 -17.50
N MET A 122 -7.08 13.24 -17.60
CA MET A 122 -6.99 12.25 -16.53
C MET A 122 -5.54 12.00 -16.12
N LEU A 123 -4.61 11.96 -17.08
CA LEU A 123 -3.20 11.74 -16.83
C LEU A 123 -2.59 12.81 -15.93
N TRP A 124 -3.15 14.04 -15.97
CA TRP A 124 -2.75 15.09 -15.03
C TRP A 124 -2.96 14.68 -13.57
N ALA A 125 -4.08 14.03 -13.27
CA ALA A 125 -4.37 13.56 -11.91
C ALA A 125 -3.59 12.28 -11.56
N VAL A 126 -3.42 11.37 -12.55
CA VAL A 126 -2.62 10.14 -12.39
C VAL A 126 -1.18 10.47 -12.02
N ASP A 127 -0.54 11.38 -12.73
CA ASP A 127 0.85 11.80 -12.47
C ASP A 127 1.03 12.33 -11.03
N ARG A 128 0.05 13.10 -10.51
CA ARG A 128 0.13 13.66 -9.16
C ARG A 128 -0.03 12.58 -8.11
N LEU A 129 -0.94 11.64 -8.32
CA LEU A 129 -1.18 10.53 -7.40
C LEU A 129 -0.03 9.49 -7.44
N ALA A 130 0.61 9.28 -8.60
CA ALA A 130 1.70 8.31 -8.74
C ALA A 130 2.87 8.60 -7.78
N ILE A 131 3.19 9.88 -7.56
CA ILE A 131 4.31 10.31 -6.71
C ILE A 131 4.12 9.83 -5.27
N PRO A 132 3.06 10.22 -4.51
CA PRO A 132 2.87 9.76 -3.16
C PRO A 132 2.61 8.24 -3.09
N THR A 133 1.99 7.64 -4.12
CA THR A 133 1.73 6.20 -4.16
C THR A 133 3.02 5.38 -4.08
N ALA A 134 4.10 5.82 -4.72
CA ALA A 134 5.39 5.15 -4.61
C ALA A 134 5.91 5.14 -3.17
N LEU A 135 5.80 6.24 -2.43
CA LEU A 135 6.18 6.29 -1.01
C LEU A 135 5.29 5.40 -0.14
N VAL A 136 3.98 5.44 -0.37
CA VAL A 136 3.01 4.58 0.35
C VAL A 136 3.33 3.10 0.09
N GLY A 137 3.69 2.74 -1.15
CA GLY A 137 4.12 1.39 -1.50
C GLY A 137 5.31 0.92 -0.66
N ALA A 138 6.32 1.77 -0.46
CA ALA A 138 7.47 1.46 0.41
C ALA A 138 7.05 1.20 1.85
N LEU A 139 6.17 2.04 2.41
CA LEU A 139 5.66 1.88 3.78
C LEU A 139 4.83 0.61 3.95
N ILE A 140 4.01 0.25 2.95
CA ILE A 140 3.25 -1.00 2.95
C ILE A 140 4.20 -2.20 2.98
N ARG A 141 5.29 -2.19 2.20
CA ARG A 141 6.30 -3.27 2.23
C ARG A 141 6.99 -3.39 3.58
N MET A 142 7.26 -2.27 4.25
CA MET A 142 7.75 -2.30 5.64
C MET A 142 6.71 -2.91 6.60
N GLY A 143 5.42 -2.65 6.38
CA GLY A 143 4.34 -3.31 7.11
C GLY A 143 4.31 -4.83 6.89
N ASN A 144 4.48 -5.29 5.65
CA ASN A 144 4.58 -6.72 5.34
C ASN A 144 5.79 -7.37 6.04
N LEU A 145 6.94 -6.68 6.11
CA LEU A 145 8.13 -7.14 6.84
C LEU A 145 7.82 -7.37 8.33
N MET A 146 7.13 -6.43 8.96
CA MET A 146 6.74 -6.55 10.37
C MET A 146 5.72 -7.68 10.61
N ASN A 147 4.90 -7.99 9.62
CA ASN A 147 3.93 -9.09 9.66
C ASN A 147 4.52 -10.45 9.30
N HIS A 148 5.82 -10.54 8.95
CA HIS A 148 6.46 -11.77 8.45
C HIS A 148 5.79 -12.37 7.21
N GLU A 149 5.27 -11.53 6.32
CA GLU A 149 4.50 -11.97 5.16
C GLU A 149 5.12 -11.47 3.84
N ILE A 150 4.80 -12.14 2.73
CA ILE A 150 5.22 -11.75 1.37
C ILE A 150 6.77 -11.68 1.23
N TYR A 151 7.47 -12.61 1.85
CA TYR A 151 8.90 -12.83 1.64
C TYR A 151 9.16 -13.65 0.36
N GLY A 152 10.40 -13.65 -0.11
CA GLY A 152 10.81 -14.34 -1.35
C GLY A 152 11.15 -15.80 -1.15
N HIS A 153 11.72 -16.39 -2.20
CA HIS A 153 12.18 -17.77 -2.18
C HIS A 153 13.36 -17.98 -1.23
N ALA A 154 13.61 -19.24 -0.87
CA ALA A 154 14.76 -19.65 -0.08
C ALA A 154 16.08 -19.20 -0.73
N THR A 155 17.06 -18.81 0.10
CA THR A 155 18.36 -18.33 -0.38
C THR A 155 19.49 -18.77 0.55
N SER A 156 20.67 -18.97 -0.02
CA SER A 156 21.93 -19.19 0.70
C SER A 156 22.74 -17.91 0.92
N LEU A 157 22.22 -16.75 0.52
CA LEU A 157 22.93 -15.49 0.66
C LEU A 157 23.03 -15.06 2.13
N PRO A 158 24.13 -14.38 2.53
CA PRO A 158 24.39 -14.04 3.93
C PRO A 158 23.41 -13.02 4.53
N TRP A 159 22.60 -12.36 3.71
CA TRP A 159 21.54 -11.46 4.13
C TRP A 159 20.13 -12.07 4.00
N GLY A 160 20.02 -13.40 3.88
CA GLY A 160 18.74 -14.11 3.97
C GLY A 160 18.12 -13.95 5.36
N PHE A 161 16.80 -13.82 5.41
CA PHE A 161 16.04 -13.71 6.66
C PHE A 161 15.30 -15.02 6.94
N ARG A 162 15.25 -15.40 8.21
CA ARG A 162 14.36 -16.45 8.72
C ARG A 162 13.14 -15.77 9.32
N PHE A 163 12.00 -15.93 8.70
CA PHE A 163 10.73 -15.37 9.15
C PHE A 163 9.97 -16.38 10.03
N ILE A 164 9.05 -15.89 10.85
CA ILE A 164 8.17 -16.75 11.62
C ILE A 164 6.98 -17.15 10.75
N GLU A 165 6.76 -18.46 10.53
CA GLU A 165 5.64 -18.97 9.73
C GLU A 165 4.34 -18.97 10.52
N ASN A 166 4.41 -19.36 11.79
CA ASN A 166 3.26 -19.48 12.68
C ASN A 166 2.96 -18.19 13.46
N VAL A 167 3.10 -17.01 12.81
CA VAL A 167 3.01 -15.68 13.43
C VAL A 167 1.76 -15.53 14.29
N SER A 168 0.59 -15.93 13.79
CA SER A 168 -0.67 -15.79 14.53
C SER A 168 -0.69 -16.59 15.82
N VAL A 169 -0.18 -17.83 15.78
CA VAL A 169 -0.15 -18.73 16.95
C VAL A 169 0.94 -18.29 17.94
N TRP A 170 2.12 -17.93 17.41
CA TRP A 170 3.21 -17.40 18.21
C TRP A 170 2.81 -16.12 18.95
N HIS A 171 2.27 -15.14 18.21
CA HIS A 171 1.91 -13.83 18.74
C HIS A 171 0.72 -13.89 19.71
N THR A 172 -0.36 -14.63 19.35
CA THR A 172 -1.60 -14.64 20.13
C THR A 172 -1.54 -15.57 21.35
N TYR A 173 -0.88 -16.71 21.22
CA TYR A 173 -0.89 -17.77 22.24
C TYR A 173 0.47 -18.04 22.89
N GLY A 174 1.51 -17.28 22.53
CA GLY A 174 2.86 -17.47 23.07
C GLY A 174 3.51 -18.79 22.68
N ALA A 175 3.08 -19.39 21.56
CA ALA A 175 3.67 -20.63 21.07
C ALA A 175 5.13 -20.42 20.65
N GLN A 176 5.92 -21.49 20.59
CA GLN A 176 7.28 -21.40 20.06
C GLN A 176 7.25 -20.99 18.58
N PRO A 177 8.11 -20.06 18.17
CA PRO A 177 8.17 -19.63 16.76
C PRO A 177 8.73 -20.75 15.88
N ILE A 178 8.07 -20.99 14.75
CA ILE A 178 8.54 -21.87 13.69
C ILE A 178 9.13 -20.97 12.61
N PHE A 179 10.42 -21.16 12.29
CA PHE A 179 11.10 -20.31 11.33
C PHE A 179 11.15 -20.94 9.94
N THR A 180 11.04 -20.10 8.92
CA THR A 180 11.30 -20.49 7.54
C THR A 180 12.76 -20.90 7.34
N GLU A 181 13.04 -21.54 6.21
CA GLU A 181 14.40 -21.50 5.68
C GLU A 181 14.82 -20.07 5.40
N PRO A 182 16.15 -19.76 5.40
CA PRO A 182 16.61 -18.44 5.01
C PRO A 182 16.02 -18.03 3.65
N SER A 183 15.30 -16.93 3.61
CA SER A 183 14.56 -16.46 2.44
C SER A 183 14.92 -15.02 2.10
N HIS A 184 14.75 -14.64 0.84
CA HIS A 184 14.98 -13.26 0.42
C HIS A 184 14.01 -12.31 1.13
N PRO A 185 14.48 -11.23 1.80
CA PRO A 185 13.61 -10.19 2.37
C PRO A 185 13.11 -9.26 1.24
N THR A 186 12.23 -9.80 0.39
CA THR A 186 11.71 -9.07 -0.79
C THR A 186 10.98 -7.80 -0.40
N GLN A 187 10.41 -7.74 0.80
CA GLN A 187 9.79 -6.54 1.35
C GLN A 187 10.79 -5.37 1.40
N ILE A 188 12.02 -5.62 1.84
CA ILE A 188 13.09 -4.62 1.90
C ILE A 188 13.51 -4.21 0.48
N TYR A 189 13.69 -5.20 -0.42
CA TYR A 189 14.09 -4.91 -1.80
C TYR A 189 13.06 -4.03 -2.50
N GLU A 190 11.78 -4.39 -2.38
CA GLU A 190 10.69 -3.64 -2.97
C GLU A 190 10.53 -2.26 -2.33
N ALA A 191 10.68 -2.13 -0.99
CA ALA A 191 10.65 -0.85 -0.32
C ALA A 191 11.74 0.10 -0.85
N LEU A 192 12.98 -0.40 -1.02
CA LEU A 192 14.08 0.38 -1.59
C LEU A 192 13.81 0.77 -3.05
N CYS A 193 13.26 -0.14 -3.86
CA CYS A 193 12.85 0.17 -5.23
C CYS A 193 11.76 1.25 -5.25
N TYR A 194 10.73 1.15 -4.42
CA TYR A 194 9.69 2.16 -4.31
C TYR A 194 10.23 3.53 -3.87
N LEU A 195 11.17 3.55 -2.90
CA LEU A 195 11.82 4.80 -2.49
C LEU A 195 12.67 5.40 -3.61
N ALA A 196 13.37 4.58 -4.38
CA ALA A 196 14.13 5.05 -5.55
C ALA A 196 13.20 5.63 -6.62
N VAL A 197 12.07 4.95 -6.91
CA VAL A 197 11.03 5.45 -7.81
C VAL A 197 10.45 6.76 -7.28
N PHE A 198 10.09 6.84 -6.00
CA PHE A 198 9.60 8.07 -5.38
C PHE A 198 10.58 9.23 -5.56
N GLY A 199 11.87 9.01 -5.27
CA GLY A 199 12.91 10.02 -5.46
C GLY A 199 13.04 10.47 -6.92
N LEU A 200 12.96 9.53 -7.86
CA LEU A 200 12.99 9.81 -9.29
C LEU A 200 11.78 10.65 -9.72
N LEU A 201 10.56 10.26 -9.33
CA LEU A 201 9.34 10.99 -9.67
C LEU A 201 9.34 12.40 -9.08
N MET A 202 9.79 12.56 -7.82
CA MET A 202 9.97 13.87 -7.19
C MET A 202 10.98 14.72 -7.95
N TYR A 203 12.13 14.14 -8.36
CA TYR A 203 13.12 14.84 -9.18
C TYR A 203 12.54 15.25 -10.53
N MET A 204 11.84 14.35 -11.22
CA MET A 204 11.21 14.64 -12.51
C MET A 204 10.19 15.77 -12.38
N TYR A 205 9.34 15.71 -11.36
CA TYR A 205 8.32 16.72 -11.12
C TYR A 205 8.94 18.11 -10.84
N TRP A 206 9.83 18.19 -9.83
CA TRP A 206 10.34 19.49 -9.33
C TRP A 206 11.48 20.09 -10.17
N LYS A 207 12.33 19.26 -10.77
CA LYS A 207 13.53 19.72 -11.49
C LYS A 207 13.39 19.65 -13.01
N ARG A 208 12.64 18.70 -13.54
CA ARG A 208 12.46 18.51 -14.97
C ARG A 208 11.12 19.02 -15.48
N ARG A 209 10.28 19.58 -14.60
CA ARG A 209 8.97 20.12 -14.94
C ARG A 209 8.08 19.09 -15.66
N ALA A 210 8.23 17.82 -15.28
CA ALA A 210 7.45 16.73 -15.88
C ALA A 210 5.94 16.93 -15.66
N GLY A 211 5.55 17.57 -14.56
CA GLY A 211 4.17 17.92 -14.26
C GLY A 211 3.48 18.83 -15.30
N ASP A 212 4.28 19.53 -16.14
CA ASP A 212 3.75 20.36 -17.25
C ASP A 212 3.29 19.48 -18.46
N ARG A 213 3.62 18.19 -18.46
CA ARG A 213 3.32 17.23 -19.53
C ARG A 213 2.56 16.02 -18.98
N PRO A 214 1.22 16.04 -18.97
CA PRO A 214 0.44 14.92 -18.47
C PRO A 214 0.80 13.58 -19.12
N GLY A 215 0.97 12.55 -18.29
CA GLY A 215 1.37 11.21 -18.73
C GLY A 215 2.88 10.98 -18.79
N LEU A 216 3.70 11.91 -18.26
CA LEU A 216 5.16 11.73 -18.22
C LEU A 216 5.64 11.14 -16.87
N ILE A 217 4.85 11.19 -15.83
CA ILE A 217 5.05 10.59 -14.50
C ILE A 217 4.10 9.41 -14.32
#